data_93ac2d956be3df6e09bf6d6f64665c5f
#
_entry.id   93ac2d956be3df6e09bf6d6f64665c5f
#
_cell.length_a   1.000
_cell.length_b   1.000
_cell.length_c   1.000
_cell.angle_alpha   90.00
_cell.angle_beta   90.00
_cell.angle_gamma   90.00
#
_symmetry.space_group_name_H-M   'P 1'
#
loop_
_entity.id
_entity.type
_entity.pdbx_description
1 polymer ?
#
loop_
_entity_poly.entity_id
_entity_poly.type
_entity_poly.pdbx_seq_one_letter_code
_entity_poly.pdbx_strand_id
1 'polypeptide(L)'
;MYAHVKEDGSVDYLGSLPKKWGTTSGLHLSNGDDAYLKTIGWLPLVETNVTPTANQTFDTDVVTVEEDRVLLIHRVRDMTAQEIADRDAIHMSLLREERDQKLVDSDWTQASAHSSLLAADKKAEWETYRQSLRDLPKNTVDLANPTWPTEP
;
A
#
# COMPACT_ATOMS: atom_id res chain seq x y z
N MET A 1 15.23 16.94 -1.80
CA MET A 1 14.11 17.64 -2.49
C MET A 1 14.00 19.06 -1.98
N TYR A 2 13.19 19.92 -2.62
CA TYR A 2 13.06 21.35 -2.29
C TYR A 2 11.60 21.77 -2.32
N ALA A 3 11.31 22.87 -1.66
CA ALA A 3 10.03 23.54 -1.69
C ALA A 3 10.21 25.00 -2.15
N HIS A 4 9.30 25.52 -2.95
CA HIS A 4 9.27 26.95 -3.25
C HIS A 4 8.29 27.63 -2.32
N VAL A 5 8.79 28.65 -1.63
CA VAL A 5 8.05 29.48 -0.67
C VAL A 5 7.88 30.88 -1.25
N LYS A 6 6.65 31.33 -1.35
CA LYS A 6 6.33 32.69 -1.83
C LYS A 6 6.63 33.75 -0.78
N GLU A 7 6.59 35.03 -1.18
CA GLU A 7 6.76 36.18 -0.28
C GLU A 7 5.72 36.24 0.85
N ASP A 8 4.52 35.67 0.62
CA ASP A 8 3.46 35.57 1.64
C ASP A 8 3.65 34.38 2.61
N GLY A 9 4.71 33.62 2.45
CA GLY A 9 5.03 32.42 3.26
C GLY A 9 4.29 31.14 2.82
N SER A 10 3.45 31.21 1.80
CA SER A 10 2.79 30.01 1.28
C SER A 10 3.73 29.18 0.40
N VAL A 11 3.52 27.84 0.39
CA VAL A 11 4.27 26.90 -0.45
C VAL A 11 3.46 26.61 -1.70
N ASP A 12 4.05 26.77 -2.89
CA ASP A 12 3.38 26.49 -4.17
C ASP A 12 4.07 25.40 -4.99
N TYR A 13 5.18 24.86 -4.51
CA TYR A 13 5.85 23.73 -5.13
C TYR A 13 6.57 22.87 -4.09
N LEU A 14 6.47 21.54 -4.28
CA LEU A 14 7.22 20.53 -3.52
C LEU A 14 7.82 19.53 -4.51
N GLY A 15 9.12 19.24 -4.43
CA GLY A 15 9.74 18.23 -5.28
C GLY A 15 11.21 18.51 -5.64
N SER A 16 11.64 17.97 -6.77
CA SER A 16 12.98 18.23 -7.31
C SER A 16 13.04 19.61 -7.97
N LEU A 17 14.19 20.28 -7.92
CA LEU A 17 14.37 21.55 -8.59
C LEU A 17 14.06 21.43 -10.09
N PRO A 18 13.13 22.22 -10.63
CA PRO A 18 12.78 22.21 -12.04
C PRO A 18 13.90 22.81 -12.91
N LYS A 19 13.92 22.45 -14.19
CA LYS A 19 14.89 23.05 -15.14
C LYS A 19 14.65 24.54 -15.33
N LYS A 20 13.40 25.00 -15.20
CA LYS A 20 12.99 26.39 -15.35
C LYS A 20 11.88 26.70 -14.35
N TRP A 21 11.95 27.85 -13.73
CA TRP A 21 10.92 28.40 -12.83
C TRP A 21 10.79 29.90 -13.02
N GLY A 22 9.64 30.37 -13.43
CA GLY A 22 9.43 31.77 -13.80
C GLY A 22 10.42 32.20 -14.88
N THR A 23 11.24 33.19 -14.58
CA THR A 23 12.31 33.73 -15.44
C THR A 23 13.66 33.03 -15.24
N THR A 24 13.82 32.20 -14.20
CA THR A 24 15.07 31.52 -13.87
C THR A 24 15.18 30.21 -14.63
N SER A 25 16.25 30.04 -15.40
CA SER A 25 16.61 28.80 -16.12
C SER A 25 17.81 28.13 -15.48
N GLY A 26 17.90 26.81 -15.60
CA GLY A 26 19.02 26.04 -15.06
C GLY A 26 18.95 25.80 -13.54
N LEU A 27 17.80 26.02 -12.91
CA LEU A 27 17.61 25.93 -11.46
C LEU A 27 18.06 24.59 -10.89
N HIS A 28 17.82 23.48 -11.61
CA HIS A 28 18.25 22.13 -11.23
C HIS A 28 19.78 21.98 -11.09
N LEU A 29 20.57 22.88 -11.69
CA LEU A 29 22.04 22.88 -11.58
C LEU A 29 22.51 23.48 -10.25
N SER A 30 21.65 24.25 -9.56
CA SER A 30 21.92 24.81 -8.24
C SER A 30 21.60 23.84 -7.09
N ASN A 31 21.35 22.57 -7.39
CA ASN A 31 21.11 21.56 -6.36
C ASN A 31 22.31 21.44 -5.41
N GLY A 32 22.05 21.69 -4.10
CA GLY A 32 23.10 21.73 -3.07
C GLY A 32 23.65 23.12 -2.76
N ASP A 33 23.26 24.17 -3.51
CA ASP A 33 23.54 25.58 -3.17
C ASP A 33 22.36 26.20 -2.44
N ASP A 34 22.13 25.73 -1.20
CA ASP A 34 20.98 26.15 -0.41
C ASP A 34 21.02 27.65 -0.07
N ALA A 35 22.21 28.24 0.01
CA ALA A 35 22.35 29.67 0.27
C ALA A 35 21.83 30.52 -0.89
N TYR A 36 22.17 30.17 -2.13
CA TYR A 36 21.61 30.83 -3.31
C TYR A 36 20.11 30.54 -3.45
N LEU A 37 19.70 29.27 -3.32
CA LEU A 37 18.32 28.84 -3.46
C LEU A 37 17.40 29.59 -2.51
N LYS A 38 17.81 29.81 -1.26
CA LYS A 38 17.06 30.59 -0.26
C LYS A 38 16.80 32.02 -0.73
N THR A 39 17.73 32.65 -1.43
CA THR A 39 17.56 34.05 -1.92
C THR A 39 16.45 34.19 -2.96
N ILE A 40 16.07 33.11 -3.60
CA ILE A 40 15.04 33.02 -4.65
C ILE A 40 13.82 32.19 -4.21
N GLY A 41 13.62 32.02 -2.89
CA GLY A 41 12.44 31.39 -2.31
C GLY A 41 12.46 29.86 -2.29
N TRP A 42 13.61 29.21 -2.57
CA TRP A 42 13.71 27.75 -2.50
C TRP A 42 14.40 27.31 -1.22
N LEU A 43 13.73 26.43 -0.49
CA LEU A 43 14.23 25.85 0.76
C LEU A 43 14.33 24.32 0.64
N PRO A 44 15.30 23.69 1.29
CA PRO A 44 15.34 22.23 1.42
C PRO A 44 14.02 21.68 1.98
N LEU A 45 13.51 20.62 1.36
CA LEU A 45 12.34 19.91 1.83
C LEU A 45 12.77 18.69 2.66
N VAL A 46 12.31 18.65 3.89
CA VAL A 46 12.49 17.53 4.81
C VAL A 46 11.14 16.84 5.00
N GLU A 47 11.07 15.55 4.69
CA GLU A 47 9.87 14.75 4.83
C GLU A 47 9.98 13.84 6.06
N THR A 48 8.90 13.72 6.82
CA THR A 48 8.80 12.74 7.90
C THR A 48 8.26 11.43 7.35
N ASN A 49 8.96 10.32 7.61
CA ASN A 49 8.49 9.00 7.25
C ASN A 49 7.59 8.44 8.35
N VAL A 50 6.34 8.15 7.99
CA VAL A 50 5.37 7.49 8.87
C VAL A 50 4.81 6.27 8.15
N THR A 51 4.74 5.15 8.85
CA THR A 51 4.12 3.92 8.31
C THR A 51 2.83 3.67 9.10
N PRO A 52 1.67 3.73 8.44
CA PRO A 52 0.41 3.39 9.10
C PRO A 52 0.41 1.95 9.61
N THR A 53 -0.16 1.73 10.79
CA THR A 53 -0.47 0.39 11.29
C THR A 53 -1.68 -0.20 10.57
N ALA A 54 -2.02 -1.47 10.85
CA ALA A 54 -3.10 -2.18 10.19
C ALA A 54 -4.47 -1.46 10.24
N ASN A 55 -4.72 -0.67 11.30
CA ASN A 55 -5.97 0.08 11.48
C ASN A 55 -5.79 1.59 11.35
N GLN A 56 -4.71 2.02 10.70
CA GLN A 56 -4.45 3.43 10.43
C GLN A 56 -4.40 3.69 8.93
N THR A 57 -4.71 4.91 8.55
CA THR A 57 -4.58 5.43 7.20
C THR A 57 -3.88 6.78 7.22
N PHE A 58 -3.37 7.21 6.07
CA PHE A 58 -2.82 8.56 5.96
C PHE A 58 -3.92 9.60 6.15
N ASP A 59 -3.55 10.66 6.82
CA ASP A 59 -4.36 11.88 7.00
C ASP A 59 -3.79 13.00 6.13
N THR A 60 -4.37 14.17 6.21
CA THR A 60 -3.88 15.36 5.53
C THR A 60 -2.48 15.72 6.03
N ASP A 61 -1.54 15.82 5.11
CA ASP A 61 -0.19 16.24 5.40
C ASP A 61 -0.15 17.70 5.89
N VAL A 62 0.82 17.99 6.75
CA VAL A 62 1.06 19.33 7.25
C VAL A 62 2.38 19.85 6.69
N VAL A 63 2.33 21.01 6.04
CA VAL A 63 3.50 21.72 5.55
C VAL A 63 3.82 22.87 6.51
N THR A 64 5.04 22.88 7.06
CA THR A 64 5.52 23.94 7.96
C THR A 64 6.77 24.56 7.35
N VAL A 65 6.74 25.89 7.15
CA VAL A 65 7.89 26.66 6.67
C VAL A 65 8.70 27.12 7.88
N GLU A 66 9.96 26.71 7.93
CA GLU A 66 10.96 27.18 8.89
C GLU A 66 11.93 28.15 8.22
N GLU A 67 12.87 28.71 8.96
CA GLU A 67 13.79 29.72 8.43
C GLU A 67 14.71 29.16 7.33
N ASP A 68 15.12 27.88 7.45
CA ASP A 68 16.14 27.25 6.61
C ASP A 68 15.64 26.02 5.84
N ARG A 69 14.41 25.63 6.05
CA ARG A 69 13.81 24.42 5.43
C ARG A 69 12.28 24.46 5.45
N VAL A 70 11.69 23.57 4.69
CA VAL A 70 10.25 23.25 4.76
C VAL A 70 10.10 21.83 5.28
N LEU A 71 9.25 21.63 6.28
CA LEU A 71 8.89 20.32 6.79
C LEU A 71 7.59 19.86 6.14
N LEU A 72 7.60 18.70 5.51
CA LEU A 72 6.41 17.97 5.08
C LEU A 72 6.17 16.83 6.08
N ILE A 73 5.16 17.02 6.90
CA ILE A 73 4.81 16.09 7.98
C ILE A 73 3.67 15.20 7.50
N HIS A 74 3.98 13.97 7.14
CA HIS A 74 2.98 12.95 6.86
C HIS A 74 2.30 12.56 8.17
N ARG A 75 0.97 12.65 8.18
CA ARG A 75 0.18 12.30 9.35
C ARG A 75 -0.59 11.02 9.11
N VAL A 76 -0.83 10.29 10.18
CA VAL A 76 -1.71 9.14 10.17
C VAL A 76 -2.84 9.35 11.17
N ARG A 77 -3.99 8.79 10.86
CA ARG A 77 -5.13 8.71 11.78
C ARG A 77 -5.64 7.29 11.88
N ASP A 78 -6.35 6.98 12.92
CA ASP A 78 -7.07 5.74 13.03
C ASP A 78 -8.20 5.69 11.98
N MET A 79 -8.39 4.52 11.39
CA MET A 79 -9.50 4.27 10.48
C MET A 79 -10.81 4.25 11.27
N THR A 80 -11.85 4.77 10.68
CA THR A 80 -13.21 4.62 11.20
C THR A 80 -13.67 3.16 11.11
N ALA A 81 -14.68 2.79 11.90
CA ALA A 81 -15.28 1.46 11.83
C ALA A 81 -15.78 1.11 10.42
N GLN A 82 -16.29 2.10 9.67
CA GLN A 82 -16.73 1.90 8.30
C GLN A 82 -15.57 1.62 7.36
N GLU A 83 -14.47 2.37 7.43
CA GLU A 83 -13.27 2.15 6.61
C GLU A 83 -12.65 0.78 6.88
N ILE A 84 -12.64 0.33 8.14
CA ILE A 84 -12.19 -1.02 8.50
C ILE A 84 -13.11 -2.08 7.86
N ALA A 85 -14.43 -1.91 7.97
CA ALA A 85 -15.40 -2.83 7.40
C ALA A 85 -15.30 -2.90 5.86
N ASP A 86 -15.12 -1.77 5.19
CA ASP A 86 -14.96 -1.70 3.74
C ASP A 86 -13.67 -2.39 3.29
N ARG A 87 -12.55 -2.14 3.98
CA ARG A 87 -11.29 -2.84 3.74
C ARG A 87 -11.43 -4.35 3.91
N ASP A 88 -12.05 -4.78 5.01
CA ASP A 88 -12.22 -6.19 5.33
C ASP A 88 -13.15 -6.88 4.32
N ALA A 89 -14.17 -6.18 3.82
CA ALA A 89 -15.03 -6.67 2.74
C ALA A 89 -14.27 -6.88 1.43
N ILE A 90 -13.34 -5.98 1.08
CA ILE A 90 -12.47 -6.12 -0.09
C ILE A 90 -11.56 -7.33 0.07
N HIS A 91 -10.86 -7.46 1.21
CA HIS A 91 -9.98 -8.60 1.47
C HIS A 91 -10.76 -9.92 1.46
N MET A 92 -11.95 -9.96 2.03
CA MET A 92 -12.83 -11.14 2.00
C MET A 92 -13.24 -11.51 0.56
N SER A 93 -13.50 -10.51 -0.29
CA SER A 93 -13.83 -10.75 -1.69
C SER A 93 -12.65 -11.38 -2.44
N LEU A 94 -11.45 -10.81 -2.28
CA LEU A 94 -10.22 -11.34 -2.88
C LEU A 94 -9.89 -12.75 -2.40
N LEU A 95 -10.03 -13.00 -1.09
CA LEU A 95 -9.83 -14.32 -0.51
C LEU A 95 -10.80 -15.36 -1.12
N ARG A 96 -12.07 -14.99 -1.31
CA ARG A 96 -13.06 -15.89 -1.93
C ARG A 96 -12.75 -16.15 -3.39
N GLU A 97 -12.35 -15.14 -4.14
CA GLU A 97 -11.97 -15.28 -5.55
C GLU A 97 -10.78 -16.23 -5.70
N GLU A 98 -9.71 -16.05 -4.92
CA GLU A 98 -8.55 -16.94 -4.96
C GLU A 98 -8.91 -18.35 -4.49
N ARG A 99 -9.71 -18.49 -3.42
CA ARG A 99 -10.21 -19.77 -2.94
C ARG A 99 -11.02 -20.51 -4.02
N ASP A 100 -11.92 -19.81 -4.72
CA ASP A 100 -12.76 -20.38 -5.77
C ASP A 100 -11.89 -20.87 -6.94
N GLN A 101 -10.83 -20.12 -7.30
CA GLN A 101 -9.87 -20.57 -8.31
C GLN A 101 -9.18 -21.85 -7.89
N LYS A 102 -8.69 -21.98 -6.65
CA LYS A 102 -8.05 -23.20 -6.13
C LYS A 102 -9.02 -24.39 -6.09
N LEU A 103 -10.31 -24.16 -5.84
CA LEU A 103 -11.33 -25.20 -5.93
C LEU A 103 -11.54 -25.67 -7.36
N VAL A 104 -11.59 -24.75 -8.34
CA VAL A 104 -11.67 -25.08 -9.76
C VAL A 104 -10.43 -25.86 -10.21
N ASP A 105 -9.23 -25.40 -9.87
CA ASP A 105 -7.97 -26.06 -10.23
C ASP A 105 -7.88 -27.49 -9.69
N SER A 106 -8.56 -27.79 -8.58
CA SER A 106 -8.62 -29.12 -7.98
C SER A 106 -9.86 -29.95 -8.36
N ASP A 107 -10.76 -29.44 -9.22
CA ASP A 107 -12.01 -30.15 -9.59
C ASP A 107 -11.76 -31.49 -10.30
N TRP A 108 -10.64 -31.62 -11.00
CA TRP A 108 -10.24 -32.87 -11.64
C TRP A 108 -10.16 -34.04 -10.64
N THR A 109 -9.87 -33.79 -9.36
CA THR A 109 -9.81 -34.79 -8.30
C THR A 109 -11.18 -35.38 -7.97
N GLN A 110 -12.26 -34.69 -8.35
CA GLN A 110 -13.64 -35.10 -8.12
C GLN A 110 -14.24 -35.86 -9.32
N ALA A 111 -13.64 -35.68 -10.51
CA ALA A 111 -14.10 -36.35 -11.72
C ALA A 111 -13.83 -37.84 -11.63
N SER A 112 -14.85 -38.68 -11.79
CA SER A 112 -14.78 -40.14 -11.60
C SER A 112 -13.67 -40.81 -12.43
N ALA A 113 -13.40 -40.33 -13.64
CA ALA A 113 -12.36 -40.83 -14.51
C ALA A 113 -10.93 -40.63 -13.97
N HIS A 114 -10.68 -39.48 -13.30
CA HIS A 114 -9.37 -39.13 -12.75
C HIS A 114 -9.23 -39.54 -11.28
N SER A 115 -10.30 -39.41 -10.49
CA SER A 115 -10.28 -39.79 -9.09
C SER A 115 -10.08 -41.32 -8.87
N SER A 116 -10.48 -42.13 -9.84
CA SER A 116 -10.24 -43.56 -9.79
C SER A 116 -8.77 -43.97 -9.99
N LEU A 117 -7.94 -43.05 -10.53
CA LEU A 117 -6.50 -43.27 -10.73
C LEU A 117 -5.68 -42.85 -9.49
N LEU A 118 -6.29 -42.13 -8.56
CA LEU A 118 -5.63 -41.71 -7.31
C LEU A 118 -5.67 -42.85 -6.29
N ALA A 119 -4.56 -43.06 -5.58
CA ALA A 119 -4.52 -43.90 -4.40
C ALA A 119 -5.48 -43.37 -3.32
N ALA A 120 -6.03 -44.28 -2.49
CA ALA A 120 -7.08 -43.90 -1.53
C ALA A 120 -6.63 -42.84 -0.51
N ASP A 121 -5.36 -42.86 -0.09
CA ASP A 121 -4.72 -41.90 0.78
C ASP A 121 -4.64 -40.53 0.10
N LYS A 122 -4.19 -40.45 -1.15
CA LYS A 122 -4.13 -39.22 -1.93
C LYS A 122 -5.51 -38.60 -2.16
N LYS A 123 -6.51 -39.44 -2.41
CA LYS A 123 -7.89 -38.97 -2.52
C LYS A 123 -8.37 -38.33 -1.23
N ALA A 124 -8.10 -38.92 -0.06
CA ALA A 124 -8.45 -38.34 1.23
C ALA A 124 -7.71 -37.04 1.52
N GLU A 125 -6.43 -36.93 1.12
CA GLU A 125 -5.67 -35.69 1.23
C GLU A 125 -6.31 -34.53 0.40
N TRP A 126 -6.70 -34.81 -0.85
CA TRP A 126 -7.39 -33.85 -1.71
C TRP A 126 -8.77 -33.43 -1.16
N GLU A 127 -9.54 -34.38 -0.62
CA GLU A 127 -10.81 -34.08 0.03
C GLU A 127 -10.61 -33.14 1.23
N THR A 128 -9.59 -33.41 2.07
CA THR A 128 -9.23 -32.57 3.22
C THR A 128 -8.80 -31.18 2.79
N TYR A 129 -7.94 -31.07 1.77
CA TYR A 129 -7.51 -29.79 1.21
C TYR A 129 -8.70 -28.97 0.73
N ARG A 130 -9.59 -29.55 -0.08
CA ARG A 130 -10.77 -28.88 -0.61
C ARG A 130 -11.75 -28.46 0.50
N GLN A 131 -11.90 -29.29 1.56
CA GLN A 131 -12.71 -28.91 2.70
C GLN A 131 -12.07 -27.72 3.46
N SER A 132 -10.77 -27.73 3.66
CA SER A 132 -10.04 -26.62 4.27
C SER A 132 -10.20 -25.32 3.47
N LEU A 133 -10.19 -25.38 2.13
CA LEU A 133 -10.48 -24.22 1.27
C LEU A 133 -11.91 -23.69 1.48
N ARG A 134 -12.93 -24.57 1.58
CA ARG A 134 -14.32 -24.13 1.81
C ARG A 134 -14.49 -23.44 3.16
N ASP A 135 -13.76 -23.90 4.17
CA ASP A 135 -13.85 -23.37 5.53
C ASP A 135 -12.98 -22.13 5.74
N LEU A 136 -12.04 -21.84 4.82
CA LEU A 136 -11.06 -20.77 4.93
C LEU A 136 -11.69 -19.39 5.20
N PRO A 137 -12.75 -18.95 4.47
CA PRO A 137 -13.34 -17.63 4.71
C PRO A 137 -13.95 -17.46 6.11
N LYS A 138 -14.37 -18.56 6.72
CA LYS A 138 -14.96 -18.54 8.06
C LYS A 138 -13.88 -18.57 9.16
N ASN A 139 -12.75 -19.22 8.88
CA ASN A 139 -11.72 -19.47 9.88
C ASN A 139 -10.57 -18.44 9.82
N THR A 140 -10.48 -17.63 8.76
CA THR A 140 -9.44 -16.61 8.61
C THR A 140 -9.69 -15.43 9.55
N VAL A 141 -8.75 -15.18 10.43
CA VAL A 141 -8.76 -14.05 11.38
C VAL A 141 -8.10 -12.82 10.75
N ASP A 142 -6.96 -13.00 10.11
CA ASP A 142 -6.25 -11.94 9.37
C ASP A 142 -6.56 -12.07 7.87
N LEU A 143 -7.50 -11.24 7.41
CA LEU A 143 -7.93 -11.24 6.01
C LEU A 143 -6.90 -10.65 5.07
N ALA A 144 -5.95 -9.85 5.57
CA ALA A 144 -4.87 -9.29 4.77
C ALA A 144 -3.77 -10.32 4.49
N ASN A 145 -3.58 -11.30 5.40
CA ASN A 145 -2.56 -12.34 5.31
C ASN A 145 -3.17 -13.72 5.62
N PRO A 146 -4.03 -14.25 4.75
CA PRO A 146 -4.66 -15.54 4.97
C PRO A 146 -3.66 -16.69 4.93
N THR A 147 -3.82 -17.65 5.84
CA THR A 147 -3.02 -18.88 5.82
C THR A 147 -3.70 -19.92 4.93
N TRP A 148 -3.13 -20.15 3.75
CA TRP A 148 -3.66 -21.11 2.80
C TRP A 148 -3.32 -22.56 3.17
N PRO A 149 -4.25 -23.50 2.97
CA PRO A 149 -3.94 -24.93 3.11
C PRO A 149 -2.93 -25.36 2.04
N THR A 150 -2.07 -26.30 2.41
CA THR A 150 -1.07 -26.88 1.49
C THR A 150 -1.73 -27.87 0.54
N GLU A 151 -1.47 -27.72 -0.75
CA GLU A 151 -1.91 -28.64 -1.79
C GLU A 151 -1.20 -30.00 -1.65
N PRO A 152 -1.91 -31.14 -1.77
CA PRO A 152 -1.36 -32.48 -1.63
C PRO A 152 -0.41 -32.93 -2.74
#